data_4b76b65ea4dba17a6c425a79227a5817
#
_entry.id   4b76b65ea4dba17a6c425a79227a5817
#
_cell.length_a   1.000
_cell.length_b   1.000
_cell.length_c   1.000
_cell.angle_alpha   90.00
_cell.angle_beta   90.00
_cell.angle_gamma   90.00
#
_symmetry.space_group_name_H-M   'P 1'
#
loop_
_entity.id
_entity.type
_entity.pdbx_description
1 polymer ?
#
loop_
_entity_poly.entity_id
_entity_poly.type
_entity_poly.pdbx_seq_one_letter_code
_entity_poly.pdbx_strand_id
1 'polypeptide(L)'
;MVIGAQWGDEGKGKIVDYLAAKADVVVRSQGGNNAGHTVVTGGKAYPLRLMPSGIMYPDTVCIVGTGVVIDLKSLLEEMNTLKAQGVDPSNLQISTRAHVVFPYHIRLDEAEEARKGNRKIGTTKNGIGPCYADKINRIGIRICDLMDKDVFAEKLKYNVEVKNMLLERLYGVEGFDYEQMLKDYLGYAEQLRPYVCDTNHTVHKYIEEGKNVLFEGAQASMLDLDNGTYPYVTSSHPVAGGACVGAAIGPHLMQNIFGVVKAYSTRVGEGPFPTELNNEIGNTIREIAHEYGTVTGRPRRVGWLDARAVRYAAGLSSFDYLAITRLDVLDGMDEIKICVGYEKDGQPVEEYPADLKYLEQLTPVYRTFKGWKQNISGIRKYEELPENARAYVEAISELTGVPIGIVSVGPSREQTIVVKEVF
;
A
#
# COMPACT_ATOMS: atom_id res chain seq x y z
N MET A 1 3.28 -2.22 -13.22
CA MET A 1 3.28 -1.86 -11.78
C MET A 1 1.89 -1.51 -11.31
N VAL A 2 1.57 -1.79 -10.02
CA VAL A 2 0.26 -1.48 -9.42
C VAL A 2 0.46 -0.57 -8.21
N ILE A 3 -0.15 0.63 -8.23
CA ILE A 3 -0.02 1.68 -7.20
C ILE A 3 -1.41 2.13 -6.76
N GLY A 4 -1.61 2.41 -5.47
CA GLY A 4 -2.82 3.10 -4.99
C GLY A 4 -2.78 4.57 -5.37
N ALA A 5 -3.86 5.08 -5.94
CA ALA A 5 -3.95 6.46 -6.40
C ALA A 5 -4.64 7.41 -5.40
N GLN A 6 -5.09 6.90 -4.25
CA GLN A 6 -5.82 7.66 -3.23
C GLN A 6 -5.07 7.63 -1.89
N TRP A 7 -5.74 7.29 -0.78
CA TRP A 7 -5.16 7.24 0.58
C TRP A 7 -5.01 5.82 1.16
N GLY A 8 -4.87 4.81 0.32
CA GLY A 8 -4.83 3.40 0.70
C GLY A 8 -6.21 2.73 0.66
N ASP A 9 -6.21 1.42 0.85
CA ASP A 9 -7.42 0.57 0.85
C ASP A 9 -8.24 0.60 -0.46
N GLU A 10 -7.60 0.97 -1.59
CA GLU A 10 -8.27 1.01 -2.91
C GLU A 10 -8.62 -0.39 -3.47
N GLY A 11 -8.32 -1.46 -2.75
CA GLY A 11 -8.52 -2.81 -3.27
C GLY A 11 -7.41 -3.30 -4.20
N LYS A 12 -6.20 -2.76 -4.05
CA LYS A 12 -5.01 -3.17 -4.82
C LYS A 12 -4.76 -4.67 -4.79
N GLY A 13 -4.97 -5.32 -3.64
CA GLY A 13 -4.72 -6.75 -3.48
C GLY A 13 -5.43 -7.60 -4.53
N LYS A 14 -6.69 -7.31 -4.86
CA LYS A 14 -7.44 -7.99 -5.92
C LYS A 14 -6.80 -7.77 -7.31
N ILE A 15 -6.40 -6.54 -7.62
CA ILE A 15 -5.79 -6.21 -8.92
C ILE A 15 -4.42 -6.87 -9.05
N VAL A 16 -3.62 -6.82 -7.98
CA VAL A 16 -2.31 -7.49 -7.94
C VAL A 16 -2.47 -9.00 -8.08
N ASP A 17 -3.39 -9.63 -7.35
CA ASP A 17 -3.66 -11.05 -7.46
C ASP A 17 -4.11 -11.46 -8.86
N TYR A 18 -5.00 -10.65 -9.49
CA TYR A 18 -5.43 -10.88 -10.86
C TYR A 18 -4.24 -10.87 -11.84
N LEU A 19 -3.33 -9.90 -11.70
CA LEU A 19 -2.16 -9.75 -12.57
C LEU A 19 -1.04 -10.75 -12.21
N ALA A 20 -0.88 -11.11 -10.93
CA ALA A 20 0.13 -12.05 -10.47
C ALA A 20 -0.02 -13.45 -11.10
N ALA A 21 -1.26 -13.83 -11.46
CA ALA A 21 -1.51 -15.09 -12.17
C ALA A 21 -0.83 -15.18 -13.55
N LYS A 22 -0.43 -14.03 -14.14
CA LYS A 22 0.25 -13.94 -15.45
C LYS A 22 1.69 -13.46 -15.31
N ALA A 23 2.17 -13.21 -14.08
CA ALA A 23 3.50 -12.71 -13.80
C ALA A 23 4.48 -13.84 -13.51
N ASP A 24 5.70 -13.76 -14.06
CA ASP A 24 6.81 -14.65 -13.72
C ASP A 24 7.46 -14.23 -12.38
N VAL A 25 7.40 -12.94 -12.06
CA VAL A 25 8.01 -12.35 -10.86
C VAL A 25 7.09 -11.31 -10.23
N VAL A 26 6.91 -11.35 -8.91
CA VAL A 26 6.22 -10.31 -8.14
C VAL A 26 7.15 -9.68 -7.12
N VAL A 27 7.30 -8.35 -7.17
CA VAL A 27 8.27 -7.60 -6.36
C VAL A 27 7.55 -6.62 -5.45
N ARG A 28 7.73 -6.76 -4.13
CA ARG A 28 7.43 -5.72 -3.14
C ARG A 28 8.65 -4.80 -3.02
N SER A 29 8.47 -3.52 -3.30
CA SER A 29 9.58 -2.56 -3.40
C SER A 29 9.70 -1.59 -2.22
N GLN A 30 8.66 -1.42 -1.39
CA GLN A 30 8.66 -0.47 -0.27
C GLN A 30 7.63 -0.85 0.81
N GLY A 31 7.64 -0.09 1.94
CA GLY A 31 6.78 -0.33 3.08
C GLY A 31 7.29 -1.45 3.97
N GLY A 32 6.41 -2.07 4.71
CA GLY A 32 6.71 -3.18 5.63
C GLY A 32 5.41 -3.89 6.00
N ASN A 33 5.34 -4.46 7.22
CA ASN A 33 4.15 -5.12 7.75
C ASN A 33 3.01 -4.17 8.17
N ASN A 34 3.15 -2.86 7.90
CA ASN A 34 2.06 -1.87 7.99
C ASN A 34 1.08 -1.96 6.81
N ALA A 35 1.43 -2.65 5.73
CA ALA A 35 0.52 -2.99 4.66
C ALA A 35 -0.14 -4.35 4.97
N GLY A 36 -1.39 -4.49 4.61
CA GLY A 36 -2.09 -5.76 4.70
C GLY A 36 -3.14 -5.84 3.61
N HIS A 37 -3.22 -6.99 2.95
CA HIS A 37 -4.29 -7.28 2.01
C HIS A 37 -4.64 -8.76 2.08
N THR A 38 -5.81 -9.10 1.59
CA THR A 38 -6.26 -10.51 1.55
C THR A 38 -6.34 -10.94 0.10
N VAL A 39 -5.63 -12.01 -0.22
CA VAL A 39 -5.78 -12.72 -1.49
C VAL A 39 -6.84 -13.79 -1.31
N VAL A 40 -7.79 -13.88 -2.23
CA VAL A 40 -8.84 -14.90 -2.22
C VAL A 40 -8.66 -15.80 -3.44
N THR A 41 -8.25 -17.04 -3.20
CA THR A 41 -8.08 -18.05 -4.26
C THR A 41 -8.57 -19.42 -3.81
N GLY A 42 -9.15 -20.19 -4.73
CA GLY A 42 -9.72 -21.50 -4.41
C GLY A 42 -10.79 -21.46 -3.30
N GLY A 43 -11.51 -20.36 -3.13
CA GLY A 43 -12.52 -20.15 -2.09
C GLY A 43 -11.96 -19.92 -0.68
N LYS A 44 -10.63 -19.79 -0.53
CA LYS A 44 -9.94 -19.51 0.73
C LYS A 44 -9.36 -18.09 0.74
N ALA A 45 -9.33 -17.48 1.91
CA ALA A 45 -8.76 -16.15 2.13
C ALA A 45 -7.39 -16.25 2.80
N TYR A 46 -6.40 -15.60 2.22
CA TYR A 46 -5.01 -15.58 2.69
C TYR A 46 -4.63 -14.14 3.04
N PRO A 47 -4.56 -13.78 4.33
CA PRO A 47 -4.12 -12.46 4.74
C PRO A 47 -2.60 -12.35 4.58
N LEU A 48 -2.14 -11.45 3.71
CA LEU A 48 -0.73 -11.18 3.44
C LEU A 48 -0.35 -9.80 3.98
N ARG A 49 0.88 -9.68 4.51
CA ARG A 49 1.45 -8.42 5.01
C ARG A 49 2.77 -8.08 4.33
N LEU A 50 3.79 -8.91 4.53
CA LEU A 50 5.13 -8.77 3.92
C LEU A 50 5.26 -9.59 2.65
N MET A 51 4.57 -10.71 2.60
CA MET A 51 4.63 -11.65 1.49
C MET A 51 4.06 -11.02 0.21
N PRO A 52 4.76 -11.08 -0.95
CA PRO A 52 4.18 -10.68 -2.23
C PRO A 52 3.00 -11.58 -2.62
N SER A 53 2.00 -11.02 -3.30
CA SER A 53 0.79 -11.76 -3.71
C SER A 53 1.08 -12.96 -4.63
N GLY A 54 2.19 -12.93 -5.36
CA GLY A 54 2.66 -14.03 -6.21
C GLY A 54 2.96 -15.33 -5.48
N ILE A 55 3.07 -15.31 -4.14
CA ILE A 55 3.36 -16.51 -3.32
C ILE A 55 2.31 -17.60 -3.47
N MET A 56 1.12 -17.24 -3.93
CA MET A 56 0.03 -18.18 -4.21
C MET A 56 0.27 -19.02 -5.48
N TYR A 57 1.28 -18.68 -6.29
CA TYR A 57 1.60 -19.32 -7.57
C TYR A 57 2.99 -19.95 -7.47
N PRO A 58 3.11 -21.30 -7.51
CA PRO A 58 4.38 -22.00 -7.29
C PRO A 58 5.50 -21.61 -8.26
N ASP A 59 5.13 -21.28 -9.51
CA ASP A 59 6.08 -20.93 -10.56
C ASP A 59 6.48 -19.44 -10.58
N THR A 60 5.87 -18.61 -9.73
CA THR A 60 6.12 -17.17 -9.65
C THR A 60 7.18 -16.88 -8.60
N VAL A 61 8.27 -16.23 -8.99
CA VAL A 61 9.29 -15.76 -8.04
C VAL A 61 8.76 -14.56 -7.26
N CYS A 62 8.85 -14.63 -5.93
CA CYS A 62 8.37 -13.59 -5.01
C CYS A 62 9.54 -12.85 -4.36
N ILE A 63 9.66 -11.54 -4.59
CA ILE A 63 10.79 -10.75 -4.13
C ILE A 63 10.35 -9.71 -3.10
N VAL A 64 10.97 -9.74 -1.93
CA VAL A 64 10.98 -8.64 -0.96
C VAL A 64 12.21 -7.80 -1.21
N GLY A 65 12.00 -6.64 -1.85
CA GLY A 65 13.06 -5.80 -2.41
C GLY A 65 13.79 -4.92 -1.38
N THR A 66 14.79 -4.22 -1.86
CA THR A 66 15.72 -3.37 -1.09
C THR A 66 15.03 -2.27 -0.28
N GLY A 67 13.92 -1.73 -0.81
CA GLY A 67 13.19 -0.63 -0.14
C GLY A 67 12.29 -1.06 1.00
N VAL A 68 12.04 -2.35 1.17
CA VAL A 68 11.16 -2.87 2.25
C VAL A 68 11.89 -2.85 3.58
N VAL A 69 11.17 -2.58 4.68
CA VAL A 69 11.63 -2.79 6.05
C VAL A 69 10.92 -4.02 6.62
N ILE A 70 11.67 -4.98 7.13
CA ILE A 70 11.21 -6.34 7.41
C ILE A 70 11.19 -6.62 8.90
N ASP A 71 10.01 -6.86 9.46
CA ASP A 71 9.86 -7.49 10.76
C ASP A 71 10.02 -9.02 10.56
N LEU A 72 11.15 -9.56 11.01
CA LEU A 72 11.52 -10.96 10.79
C LEU A 72 10.57 -11.93 11.49
N LYS A 73 10.11 -11.57 12.68
CA LYS A 73 9.16 -12.39 13.43
C LYS A 73 7.83 -12.47 12.69
N SER A 74 7.29 -11.33 12.27
CA SER A 74 6.06 -11.28 11.48
C SER A 74 6.18 -12.03 10.17
N LEU A 75 7.33 -11.93 9.48
CA LEU A 75 7.57 -12.66 8.23
C LEU A 75 7.57 -14.17 8.44
N LEU A 76 8.26 -14.66 9.47
CA LEU A 76 8.31 -16.09 9.79
C LEU A 76 6.93 -16.63 10.21
N GLU A 77 6.17 -15.85 10.99
CA GLU A 77 4.79 -16.20 11.35
C GLU A 77 3.89 -16.31 10.12
N GLU A 78 4.01 -15.35 9.19
CA GLU A 78 3.28 -15.36 7.91
C GLU A 78 3.66 -16.57 7.04
N MET A 79 4.96 -16.86 6.91
CA MET A 79 5.45 -18.06 6.21
C MET A 79 4.90 -19.35 6.82
N ASN A 80 4.92 -19.49 8.15
CA ASN A 80 4.41 -20.66 8.84
C ASN A 80 2.89 -20.83 8.65
N THR A 81 2.14 -19.71 8.67
CA THR A 81 0.70 -19.71 8.41
C THR A 81 0.40 -20.18 6.99
N LEU A 82 1.15 -19.72 6.00
CA LEU A 82 1.01 -20.15 4.61
C LEU A 82 1.32 -21.64 4.44
N LYS A 83 2.42 -22.12 5.05
CA LYS A 83 2.77 -23.56 5.05
C LYS A 83 1.67 -24.43 5.65
N ALA A 84 1.09 -24.00 6.78
CA ALA A 84 -0.02 -24.69 7.42
C ALA A 84 -1.29 -24.74 6.55
N GLN A 85 -1.44 -23.78 5.63
CA GLN A 85 -2.53 -23.74 4.66
C GLN A 85 -2.21 -24.45 3.34
N GLY A 86 -1.03 -25.07 3.22
CA GLY A 86 -0.60 -25.82 2.04
C GLY A 86 0.07 -24.98 0.95
N VAL A 87 0.49 -23.73 1.27
CA VAL A 87 1.25 -22.88 0.36
C VAL A 87 2.74 -22.98 0.70
N ASP A 88 3.56 -23.41 -0.26
CA ASP A 88 5.01 -23.46 -0.09
C ASP A 88 5.67 -22.13 -0.42
N PRO A 89 6.32 -21.45 0.54
CA PRO A 89 7.01 -20.18 0.29
C PRO A 89 8.45 -20.34 -0.25
N SER A 90 8.82 -21.49 -0.81
CA SER A 90 10.18 -21.74 -1.32
C SER A 90 10.60 -20.82 -2.48
N ASN A 91 9.62 -20.24 -3.17
CA ASN A 91 9.81 -19.24 -4.25
C ASN A 91 10.05 -17.81 -3.73
N LEU A 92 10.15 -17.61 -2.41
CA LEU A 92 10.46 -16.30 -1.79
C LEU A 92 11.95 -15.98 -1.93
N GLN A 93 12.25 -14.71 -2.22
CA GLN A 93 13.59 -14.13 -2.19
C GLN A 93 13.59 -12.83 -1.40
N ILE A 94 14.56 -12.66 -0.51
CA ILE A 94 14.69 -11.51 0.40
C ILE A 94 15.97 -10.76 0.08
N SER A 95 15.86 -9.46 -0.15
CA SER A 95 17.01 -8.60 -0.45
C SER A 95 18.00 -8.54 0.71
N THR A 96 19.27 -8.81 0.40
CA THR A 96 20.40 -8.54 1.32
C THR A 96 20.45 -7.09 1.80
N ARG A 97 19.89 -6.14 1.04
CA ARG A 97 19.91 -4.69 1.33
C ARG A 97 18.69 -4.20 2.10
N ALA A 98 17.64 -5.00 2.27
CA ALA A 98 16.48 -4.62 3.06
C ALA A 98 16.86 -4.39 4.53
N HIS A 99 16.16 -3.47 5.21
CA HIS A 99 16.41 -3.15 6.61
C HIS A 99 15.52 -3.98 7.52
N VAL A 100 16.01 -4.25 8.72
CA VAL A 100 15.33 -5.06 9.73
C VAL A 100 14.60 -4.16 10.72
N VAL A 101 13.32 -4.45 10.96
CA VAL A 101 12.54 -3.86 12.03
C VAL A 101 12.80 -4.64 13.32
N PHE A 102 13.18 -3.93 14.38
CA PHE A 102 13.43 -4.50 15.70
C PHE A 102 12.33 -4.10 16.70
N PRO A 103 12.17 -4.82 17.81
CA PRO A 103 11.20 -4.49 18.87
C PRO A 103 11.32 -3.07 19.40
N TYR A 104 12.53 -2.51 19.46
CA TYR A 104 12.73 -1.12 19.86
C TYR A 104 12.12 -0.11 18.88
N HIS A 105 12.03 -0.43 17.56
CA HIS A 105 11.33 0.44 16.62
C HIS A 105 9.82 0.45 16.91
N ILE A 106 9.24 -0.71 17.19
CA ILE A 106 7.82 -0.85 17.55
C ILE A 106 7.52 -0.06 18.83
N ARG A 107 8.35 -0.24 19.87
CA ARG A 107 8.20 0.45 21.15
C ARG A 107 8.36 1.97 21.02
N LEU A 108 9.28 2.44 20.15
CA LEU A 108 9.44 3.86 19.86
C LEU A 108 8.22 4.43 19.14
N ASP A 109 7.66 3.74 18.14
CA ASP A 109 6.46 4.16 17.42
C ASP A 109 5.26 4.31 18.38
N GLU A 110 5.08 3.34 19.30
CA GLU A 110 4.05 3.40 20.34
C GLU A 110 4.25 4.58 21.30
N ALA A 111 5.49 4.77 21.79
CA ALA A 111 5.82 5.82 22.76
C ALA A 111 5.70 7.22 22.14
N GLU A 112 6.12 7.40 20.90
CA GLU A 112 5.98 8.65 20.15
C GLU A 112 4.51 9.02 19.92
N GLU A 113 3.69 8.07 19.46
CA GLU A 113 2.26 8.30 19.26
C GLU A 113 1.54 8.61 20.58
N ALA A 114 1.88 7.93 21.66
CA ALA A 114 1.34 8.22 22.98
C ALA A 114 1.69 9.66 23.45
N ARG A 115 2.94 10.10 23.24
CA ARG A 115 3.41 11.43 23.61
C ARG A 115 2.76 12.55 22.80
N LYS A 116 2.44 12.30 21.53
CA LYS A 116 1.80 13.31 20.65
C LYS A 116 0.36 13.65 21.10
N GLY A 117 -0.33 12.77 21.85
CA GLY A 117 -1.71 13.01 22.31
C GLY A 117 -2.66 13.35 21.17
N ASN A 118 -3.24 14.56 21.19
CA ASN A 118 -4.16 15.02 20.15
C ASN A 118 -3.48 15.34 18.80
N ARG A 119 -2.15 15.33 18.73
CA ARG A 119 -1.35 15.53 17.50
C ARG A 119 -0.84 14.22 16.90
N LYS A 120 -1.41 13.09 17.33
CA LYS A 120 -1.05 11.77 16.81
C LYS A 120 -1.30 11.69 15.31
N ILE A 121 -0.46 10.93 14.61
CA ILE A 121 -0.60 10.66 13.17
C ILE A 121 -1.61 9.52 12.94
N GLY A 122 -1.73 8.61 13.90
CA GLY A 122 -2.53 7.40 13.78
C GLY A 122 -1.75 6.26 13.09
N THR A 123 -0.47 6.09 13.48
CA THR A 123 0.39 5.04 12.94
C THR A 123 -0.17 3.64 13.20
N THR A 124 0.34 2.66 12.45
CA THR A 124 -0.01 1.24 12.64
C THR A 124 0.70 0.61 13.84
N LYS A 125 1.62 1.32 14.48
CA LYS A 125 2.45 0.87 15.60
C LYS A 125 3.29 -0.38 15.28
N ASN A 126 3.74 -0.47 14.04
CA ASN A 126 4.58 -1.57 13.56
C ASN A 126 6.07 -1.17 13.46
N GLY A 127 6.46 -0.01 13.98
CA GLY A 127 7.84 0.46 13.99
C GLY A 127 8.41 0.87 12.63
N ILE A 128 7.54 1.06 11.62
CA ILE A 128 7.96 1.35 10.24
C ILE A 128 8.67 2.70 10.16
N GLY A 129 8.07 3.77 10.71
CA GLY A 129 8.66 5.11 10.75
C GLY A 129 10.03 5.13 11.42
N PRO A 130 10.17 4.65 12.66
CA PRO A 130 11.47 4.57 13.35
C PRO A 130 12.53 3.75 12.59
N CYS A 131 12.14 2.66 11.91
CA CYS A 131 13.07 1.87 11.10
C CYS A 131 13.56 2.64 9.87
N TYR A 132 12.69 3.34 9.16
CA TYR A 132 13.09 4.22 8.05
C TYR A 132 13.93 5.40 8.56
N ALA A 133 13.66 5.96 9.74
CA ALA A 133 14.50 6.99 10.34
C ALA A 133 15.92 6.48 10.58
N ASP A 134 16.09 5.28 11.13
CA ASP A 134 17.40 4.65 11.32
C ASP A 134 18.12 4.38 9.98
N LYS A 135 17.40 3.98 8.95
CA LYS A 135 17.94 3.83 7.60
C LYS A 135 18.51 5.15 7.08
N ILE A 136 17.78 6.26 7.22
CA ILE A 136 18.20 7.59 6.75
C ILE A 136 19.35 8.13 7.62
N ASN A 137 19.33 7.89 8.93
CA ASN A 137 20.41 8.19 9.86
C ASN A 137 21.66 7.30 9.65
N ARG A 138 21.60 6.29 8.81
CA ARG A 138 22.67 5.34 8.48
C ARG A 138 23.17 4.50 9.66
N ILE A 139 22.27 4.25 10.63
CA ILE A 139 22.49 3.36 11.78
C ILE A 139 21.65 2.07 11.67
N GLY A 140 20.77 1.99 10.68
CA GLY A 140 19.91 0.82 10.45
C GLY A 140 20.73 -0.45 10.17
N ILE A 141 20.17 -1.58 10.54
CA ILE A 141 20.75 -2.92 10.33
C ILE A 141 20.04 -3.56 9.13
N ARG A 142 20.82 -4.00 8.15
CA ARG A 142 20.31 -4.66 6.94
C ARG A 142 20.35 -6.18 7.08
N ILE A 143 19.66 -6.86 6.18
CA ILE A 143 19.70 -8.33 6.12
C ILE A 143 21.13 -8.85 5.95
N CYS A 144 21.98 -8.25 5.09
CA CYS A 144 23.37 -8.66 4.95
C CYS A 144 24.17 -8.52 6.25
N ASP A 145 23.93 -7.46 7.03
CA ASP A 145 24.58 -7.25 8.33
C ASP A 145 24.16 -8.34 9.32
N LEU A 146 22.87 -8.71 9.34
CA LEU A 146 22.32 -9.77 10.16
C LEU A 146 22.90 -11.16 9.83
N MET A 147 23.25 -11.41 8.57
CA MET A 147 23.82 -12.70 8.12
C MET A 147 25.26 -12.91 8.57
N ASP A 148 25.95 -11.84 9.01
CA ASP A 148 27.28 -11.88 9.62
C ASP A 148 27.15 -11.64 11.13
N LYS A 149 27.40 -12.68 11.94
CA LYS A 149 27.20 -12.65 13.39
C LYS A 149 27.97 -11.53 14.09
N ASP A 150 29.22 -11.30 13.69
CA ASP A 150 30.10 -10.35 14.40
C ASP A 150 29.69 -8.91 14.04
N VAL A 151 29.41 -8.63 12.76
CA VAL A 151 28.88 -7.35 12.28
C VAL A 151 27.52 -7.06 12.92
N PHE A 152 26.65 -8.07 12.98
CA PHE A 152 25.34 -7.92 13.60
C PHE A 152 25.44 -7.61 15.09
N ALA A 153 26.26 -8.35 15.85
CA ALA A 153 26.43 -8.15 17.28
C ALA A 153 26.92 -6.73 17.62
N GLU A 154 27.92 -6.22 16.86
CA GLU A 154 28.44 -4.86 17.02
C GLU A 154 27.36 -3.80 16.78
N LYS A 155 26.68 -3.87 15.63
CA LYS A 155 25.63 -2.90 15.26
C LYS A 155 24.44 -2.96 16.20
N LEU A 156 24.01 -4.16 16.59
CA LEU A 156 22.89 -4.34 17.52
C LEU A 156 23.19 -3.74 18.88
N LYS A 157 24.40 -3.98 19.43
CA LYS A 157 24.81 -3.44 20.71
C LYS A 157 24.69 -1.93 20.74
N TYR A 158 25.26 -1.25 19.75
CA TYR A 158 25.16 0.20 19.61
C TYR A 158 23.70 0.69 19.55
N ASN A 159 22.88 0.04 18.69
CA ASN A 159 21.50 0.44 18.52
C ASN A 159 20.67 0.23 19.79
N VAL A 160 20.81 -0.91 20.48
CA VAL A 160 20.08 -1.19 21.71
C VAL A 160 20.46 -0.16 22.80
N GLU A 161 21.74 0.16 22.94
CA GLU A 161 22.19 1.17 23.90
C GLU A 161 21.57 2.54 23.65
N VAL A 162 21.62 3.02 22.41
CA VAL A 162 21.04 4.33 22.02
C VAL A 162 19.52 4.34 22.18
N LYS A 163 18.84 3.26 21.73
CA LYS A 163 17.37 3.19 21.82
C LYS A 163 16.88 3.04 23.25
N ASN A 164 17.58 2.30 24.10
CA ASN A 164 17.26 2.21 25.52
C ASN A 164 17.38 3.57 26.22
N MET A 165 18.43 4.36 25.92
CA MET A 165 18.51 5.74 26.43
C MET A 165 17.29 6.59 26.04
N LEU A 166 16.82 6.48 24.80
CA LEU A 166 15.64 7.20 24.35
C LEU A 166 14.37 6.70 25.06
N LEU A 167 14.16 5.39 25.11
CA LEU A 167 13.00 4.78 25.73
C LEU A 167 12.90 5.11 27.22
N GLU A 168 13.99 4.94 27.97
CA GLU A 168 14.02 5.12 29.43
C GLU A 168 14.01 6.59 29.84
N ARG A 169 14.88 7.42 29.24
CA ARG A 169 15.04 8.81 29.66
C ARG A 169 14.05 9.78 29.07
N LEU A 170 13.64 9.56 27.79
CA LEU A 170 12.72 10.47 27.11
C LEU A 170 11.27 10.06 27.27
N TYR A 171 11.00 8.75 27.16
CA TYR A 171 9.64 8.21 27.16
C TYR A 171 9.23 7.56 28.47
N GLY A 172 10.16 7.24 29.38
CA GLY A 172 9.88 6.60 30.66
C GLY A 172 9.36 5.17 30.53
N VAL A 173 9.74 4.47 29.45
CA VAL A 173 9.37 3.09 29.18
C VAL A 173 10.61 2.19 29.22
N GLU A 174 10.43 0.94 29.61
CA GLU A 174 11.49 -0.05 29.73
C GLU A 174 12.20 -0.31 28.40
N GLY A 175 13.52 -0.42 28.46
CA GLY A 175 14.38 -0.78 27.33
C GLY A 175 14.39 -2.27 27.04
N PHE A 176 15.36 -2.72 26.24
CA PHE A 176 15.49 -4.10 25.78
C PHE A 176 16.81 -4.70 26.24
N ASP A 177 16.79 -5.99 26.52
CA ASP A 177 18.00 -6.78 26.79
C ASP A 177 18.71 -7.12 25.47
N TYR A 178 19.98 -6.78 25.39
CA TYR A 178 20.83 -6.99 24.23
C TYR A 178 21.07 -8.47 23.94
N GLU A 179 21.40 -9.27 24.95
CA GLU A 179 21.76 -10.68 24.76
C GLU A 179 20.57 -11.52 24.28
N GLN A 180 19.40 -11.24 24.86
CA GLN A 180 18.17 -11.90 24.42
C GLN A 180 17.84 -11.52 22.98
N MET A 181 17.93 -10.23 22.61
CA MET A 181 17.65 -9.78 21.25
C MET A 181 18.65 -10.35 20.24
N LEU A 182 19.94 -10.40 20.59
CA LEU A 182 20.98 -11.01 19.76
C LEU A 182 20.67 -12.48 19.49
N LYS A 183 20.35 -13.24 20.54
CA LYS A 183 20.00 -14.66 20.43
C LYS A 183 18.79 -14.89 19.53
N ASP A 184 17.71 -14.14 19.74
CA ASP A 184 16.46 -14.31 18.99
C ASP A 184 16.67 -14.01 17.49
N TYR A 185 17.35 -12.88 17.18
CA TYR A 185 17.55 -12.48 15.80
C TYR A 185 18.56 -13.34 15.04
N LEU A 186 19.57 -13.90 15.70
CA LEU A 186 20.41 -14.93 15.10
C LEU A 186 19.60 -16.20 14.79
N GLY A 187 18.66 -16.57 15.64
CA GLY A 187 17.74 -17.67 15.38
C GLY A 187 16.80 -17.42 14.19
N TYR A 188 16.34 -16.19 13.99
CA TYR A 188 15.56 -15.80 12.81
C TYR A 188 16.44 -15.79 11.56
N ALA A 189 17.67 -15.30 11.66
CA ALA A 189 18.63 -15.25 10.55
C ALA A 189 18.88 -16.65 9.96
N GLU A 190 19.09 -17.67 10.78
CA GLU A 190 19.30 -19.03 10.32
C GLU A 190 18.08 -19.60 9.58
N GLN A 191 16.86 -19.30 10.04
CA GLN A 191 15.64 -19.74 9.38
C GLN A 191 15.42 -19.04 8.02
N LEU A 192 15.85 -17.79 7.89
CA LEU A 192 15.66 -16.98 6.67
C LEU A 192 16.82 -17.06 5.68
N ARG A 193 17.99 -17.57 6.11
CA ARG A 193 19.20 -17.68 5.29
C ARG A 193 18.97 -18.29 3.88
N PRO A 194 18.16 -19.37 3.73
CA PRO A 194 17.90 -19.97 2.42
C PRO A 194 17.19 -19.04 1.42
N TYR A 195 16.51 -18.01 1.91
CA TYR A 195 15.71 -17.07 1.10
C TYR A 195 16.47 -15.79 0.77
N VAL A 196 17.63 -15.56 1.39
CA VAL A 196 18.39 -14.29 1.27
C VAL A 196 19.29 -14.31 0.05
N CYS A 197 19.15 -13.32 -0.83
CA CYS A 197 19.98 -13.19 -2.03
C CYS A 197 20.14 -11.73 -2.47
N ASP A 198 20.96 -11.47 -3.50
CA ASP A 198 21.04 -10.18 -4.17
C ASP A 198 19.87 -10.02 -5.16
N THR A 199 18.73 -9.54 -4.63
CA THR A 199 17.51 -9.36 -5.41
C THR A 199 17.66 -8.30 -6.51
N ASN A 200 18.60 -7.37 -6.40
CA ASN A 200 18.84 -6.37 -7.45
C ASN A 200 19.32 -7.07 -8.72
N HIS A 201 20.31 -7.97 -8.58
CA HIS A 201 20.78 -8.78 -9.70
C HIS A 201 19.65 -9.66 -10.27
N THR A 202 18.86 -10.29 -9.39
CA THR A 202 17.75 -11.17 -9.80
C THR A 202 16.69 -10.41 -10.61
N VAL A 203 16.24 -9.23 -10.15
CA VAL A 203 15.24 -8.42 -10.88
C VAL A 203 15.75 -8.01 -12.25
N HIS A 204 17.00 -7.53 -12.36
CA HIS A 204 17.59 -7.17 -13.64
C HIS A 204 17.67 -8.36 -14.59
N LYS A 205 18.12 -9.50 -14.12
CA LYS A 205 18.19 -10.74 -14.90
C LYS A 205 16.82 -11.11 -15.50
N TYR A 206 15.77 -11.10 -14.70
CA TYR A 206 14.43 -11.43 -15.21
C TYR A 206 13.91 -10.43 -16.23
N ILE A 207 14.20 -9.13 -16.04
CA ILE A 207 13.82 -8.10 -17.01
C ILE A 207 14.59 -8.31 -18.34
N GLU A 208 15.88 -8.60 -18.28
CA GLU A 208 16.74 -8.87 -19.47
C GLU A 208 16.29 -10.15 -20.21
N GLU A 209 15.81 -11.15 -19.48
CA GLU A 209 15.21 -12.37 -20.04
C GLU A 209 13.80 -12.17 -20.63
N GLY A 210 13.25 -10.94 -20.57
CA GLY A 210 11.92 -10.61 -21.09
C GLY A 210 10.77 -11.20 -20.26
N LYS A 211 11.00 -11.48 -18.97
CA LYS A 211 9.99 -12.01 -18.05
C LYS A 211 8.99 -10.94 -17.63
N ASN A 212 7.77 -11.36 -17.34
CA ASN A 212 6.72 -10.50 -16.82
C ASN A 212 6.97 -10.20 -15.34
N VAL A 213 7.51 -9.00 -15.04
CA VAL A 213 7.81 -8.55 -13.67
C VAL A 213 6.71 -7.61 -13.18
N LEU A 214 5.98 -8.01 -12.17
CA LEU A 214 4.93 -7.22 -11.52
C LEU A 214 5.46 -6.54 -10.26
N PHE A 215 5.46 -5.21 -10.22
CA PHE A 215 5.76 -4.44 -9.00
C PHE A 215 4.48 -4.18 -8.22
N GLU A 216 4.42 -4.73 -7.02
CA GLU A 216 3.31 -4.61 -6.08
C GLU A 216 3.55 -3.46 -5.12
N GLY A 217 2.83 -2.34 -5.30
CA GLY A 217 2.87 -1.19 -4.42
C GLY A 217 2.11 -1.41 -3.11
N ALA A 218 2.67 -0.94 -2.02
CA ALA A 218 2.00 -0.84 -0.71
C ALA A 218 1.56 0.60 -0.46
N GLN A 219 0.56 0.81 0.40
CA GLN A 219 -0.06 2.11 0.68
C GLN A 219 -0.60 2.80 -0.59
N ALA A 220 -0.45 4.12 -0.75
CA ALA A 220 -0.98 4.87 -1.89
C ALA A 220 -0.28 6.23 -2.07
N SER A 221 -0.45 6.84 -3.24
CA SER A 221 0.23 8.07 -3.65
C SER A 221 0.01 9.25 -2.70
N MET A 222 -1.23 9.41 -2.18
CA MET A 222 -1.54 10.49 -1.23
C MET A 222 -0.95 10.28 0.18
N LEU A 223 -0.34 9.11 0.42
CA LEU A 223 0.42 8.77 1.62
C LEU A 223 1.94 8.80 1.38
N ASP A 224 2.41 9.28 0.23
CA ASP A 224 3.83 9.45 -0.06
C ASP A 224 4.48 10.43 0.90
N LEU A 225 5.70 10.11 1.36
CA LEU A 225 6.39 10.89 2.39
C LEU A 225 6.64 12.34 1.97
N ASP A 226 7.01 12.57 0.70
CA ASP A 226 7.36 13.89 0.20
C ASP A 226 6.17 14.61 -0.46
N ASN A 227 5.32 13.86 -1.17
CA ASN A 227 4.28 14.41 -2.03
C ASN A 227 2.85 14.18 -1.52
N GLY A 228 2.70 13.43 -0.44
CA GLY A 228 1.39 13.16 0.17
C GLY A 228 0.94 14.25 1.13
N THR A 229 -0.11 13.95 1.90
CA THR A 229 -0.71 14.86 2.89
C THR A 229 0.10 14.88 4.20
N TYR A 230 1.37 15.28 4.13
CA TYR A 230 2.27 15.36 5.28
C TYR A 230 1.72 16.26 6.40
N PRO A 231 1.75 15.85 7.71
CA PRO A 231 2.46 14.69 8.25
C PRO A 231 1.65 13.37 8.25
N TYR A 232 0.43 13.35 7.74
CA TYR A 232 -0.45 12.19 7.72
C TYR A 232 -0.15 11.28 6.51
N VAL A 233 1.07 10.73 6.49
CA VAL A 233 1.67 9.94 5.41
C VAL A 233 2.36 8.69 5.97
N THR A 234 2.79 7.78 5.09
CA THR A 234 3.71 6.70 5.43
C THR A 234 5.17 7.20 5.38
N SER A 235 6.10 6.44 5.93
CA SER A 235 7.53 6.80 5.95
C SER A 235 8.29 6.25 4.72
N SER A 236 7.58 5.97 3.63
CA SER A 236 8.15 5.45 2.38
C SER A 236 7.53 6.15 1.17
N HIS A 237 8.00 5.80 -0.03
CA HIS A 237 7.53 6.36 -1.29
C HIS A 237 6.67 5.35 -2.07
N PRO A 238 5.32 5.37 -1.92
CA PRO A 238 4.40 4.50 -2.65
C PRO A 238 4.22 4.85 -4.13
N VAL A 239 4.86 5.91 -4.62
CA VAL A 239 4.83 6.36 -6.02
C VAL A 239 5.79 5.55 -6.90
N ALA A 240 5.65 5.63 -8.23
CA ALA A 240 6.47 4.85 -9.17
C ALA A 240 7.98 5.06 -9.00
N GLY A 241 8.42 6.31 -8.75
CA GLY A 241 9.82 6.63 -8.47
C GLY A 241 10.36 5.87 -7.24
N GLY A 242 9.56 5.75 -6.18
CA GLY A 242 9.91 4.99 -4.98
C GLY A 242 10.08 3.49 -5.27
N ALA A 243 9.27 2.93 -6.17
CA ALA A 243 9.41 1.55 -6.58
C ALA A 243 10.70 1.31 -7.38
N CYS A 244 11.08 2.25 -8.26
CA CYS A 244 12.35 2.17 -8.97
C CYS A 244 13.54 2.08 -7.99
N VAL A 245 13.57 2.96 -6.98
CA VAL A 245 14.61 2.94 -5.94
C VAL A 245 14.55 1.65 -5.12
N GLY A 246 13.36 1.27 -4.68
CA GLY A 246 13.15 0.13 -3.78
C GLY A 246 13.36 -1.25 -4.42
N ALA A 247 13.27 -1.34 -5.74
CA ALA A 247 13.59 -2.54 -6.51
C ALA A 247 14.93 -2.43 -7.26
N ALA A 248 15.63 -1.30 -7.12
CA ALA A 248 16.91 -1.00 -7.75
C ALA A 248 16.89 -1.09 -9.28
N ILE A 249 15.84 -0.58 -9.91
CA ILE A 249 15.72 -0.54 -11.38
C ILE A 249 15.74 0.89 -11.89
N GLY A 250 16.19 1.07 -13.12
CA GLY A 250 16.13 2.35 -13.82
C GLY A 250 14.68 2.71 -14.20
N PRO A 251 14.28 4.00 -14.18
CA PRO A 251 12.90 4.40 -14.46
C PRO A 251 12.39 4.00 -15.85
N HIS A 252 13.27 3.88 -16.86
CA HIS A 252 12.90 3.42 -18.21
C HIS A 252 12.45 1.95 -18.29
N LEU A 253 12.76 1.16 -17.24
CA LEU A 253 12.34 -0.24 -17.15
C LEU A 253 10.92 -0.39 -16.56
N MET A 254 10.39 0.70 -16.00
CA MET A 254 9.04 0.70 -15.43
C MET A 254 8.03 0.99 -16.55
N GLN A 255 7.15 0.02 -16.80
CA GLN A 255 6.14 0.10 -17.84
C GLN A 255 4.78 -0.34 -17.31
N ASN A 256 3.69 0.02 -18.01
CA ASN A 256 2.33 -0.37 -17.65
C ASN A 256 1.99 -0.07 -16.19
N ILE A 257 2.05 1.21 -15.79
CA ILE A 257 1.77 1.66 -14.42
C ILE A 257 0.28 1.82 -14.23
N PHE A 258 -0.31 0.98 -13.38
CA PHE A 258 -1.73 1.05 -12.98
C PHE A 258 -1.91 1.86 -11.71
N GLY A 259 -2.69 2.93 -11.82
CA GLY A 259 -3.27 3.62 -10.67
C GLY A 259 -4.56 2.94 -10.22
N VAL A 260 -4.57 2.33 -9.03
CA VAL A 260 -5.80 1.73 -8.49
C VAL A 260 -6.61 2.81 -7.80
N VAL A 261 -7.86 2.95 -8.23
CA VAL A 261 -8.82 3.94 -7.75
C VAL A 261 -10.10 3.23 -7.30
N LYS A 262 -10.55 3.47 -6.09
CA LYS A 262 -11.87 3.04 -5.65
C LYS A 262 -12.92 3.96 -6.26
N ALA A 263 -14.08 3.45 -6.64
CA ALA A 263 -15.17 4.25 -7.22
C ALA A 263 -15.72 5.34 -6.27
N TYR A 264 -15.26 5.38 -5.05
CA TYR A 264 -15.43 6.43 -4.03
C TYR A 264 -14.09 6.62 -3.32
N SER A 265 -14.01 7.47 -2.32
CA SER A 265 -12.78 7.66 -1.56
C SER A 265 -12.91 7.11 -0.15
N THR A 266 -11.81 6.57 0.40
CA THR A 266 -11.72 6.23 1.82
C THR A 266 -10.40 6.71 2.38
N ARG A 267 -10.39 7.06 3.68
CA ARG A 267 -9.18 7.40 4.40
C ARG A 267 -9.17 6.76 5.78
N VAL A 268 -8.02 6.20 6.15
CA VAL A 268 -7.74 5.74 7.51
C VAL A 268 -6.87 6.77 8.21
N GLY A 269 -7.11 6.99 9.50
CA GLY A 269 -6.36 7.96 10.30
C GLY A 269 -6.79 9.41 10.12
N GLU A 270 -5.94 10.28 10.61
CA GLU A 270 -6.19 11.72 10.66
C GLU A 270 -5.80 12.42 9.33
N GLY A 271 -6.02 13.72 9.29
CA GLY A 271 -5.68 14.58 8.15
C GLY A 271 -6.88 14.96 7.28
N PRO A 272 -6.70 15.94 6.39
CA PRO A 272 -7.78 16.49 5.58
C PRO A 272 -8.35 15.47 4.60
N PHE A 273 -9.66 15.51 4.43
CA PHE A 273 -10.40 14.68 3.49
C PHE A 273 -11.53 15.52 2.87
N PRO A 274 -11.26 16.32 1.84
CA PRO A 274 -12.20 17.33 1.32
C PRO A 274 -13.55 16.78 0.90
N THR A 275 -13.59 15.54 0.40
CA THR A 275 -14.83 14.91 -0.09
C THR A 275 -15.53 14.04 0.94
N GLU A 276 -15.15 14.11 2.24
CA GLU A 276 -15.70 13.29 3.30
C GLU A 276 -17.22 13.47 3.45
N LEU A 277 -17.90 12.36 3.64
CA LEU A 277 -19.36 12.27 3.81
C LEU A 277 -19.72 11.91 5.27
N ASN A 278 -20.00 12.93 6.05
CA ASN A 278 -20.49 12.78 7.44
C ASN A 278 -22.03 12.78 7.48
N ASN A 279 -22.66 11.92 6.65
CA ASN A 279 -24.11 11.84 6.50
C ASN A 279 -24.55 10.40 6.20
N GLU A 280 -25.86 10.20 5.98
CA GLU A 280 -26.45 8.89 5.69
C GLU A 280 -25.86 8.21 4.46
N ILE A 281 -25.49 8.97 3.41
CA ILE A 281 -24.87 8.43 2.20
C ILE A 281 -23.52 7.80 2.55
N GLY A 282 -22.67 8.51 3.30
CA GLY A 282 -21.39 8.00 3.76
C GLY A 282 -21.53 6.75 4.63
N ASN A 283 -22.53 6.71 5.50
CA ASN A 283 -22.84 5.53 6.31
C ASN A 283 -23.31 4.35 5.43
N THR A 284 -24.18 4.60 4.48
CA THR A 284 -24.66 3.57 3.53
C THR A 284 -23.52 2.95 2.74
N ILE A 285 -22.62 3.77 2.18
CA ILE A 285 -21.42 3.29 1.46
C ILE A 285 -20.54 2.44 2.40
N ARG A 286 -20.34 2.90 3.64
CA ARG A 286 -19.51 2.18 4.64
C ARG A 286 -20.07 0.80 4.94
N GLU A 287 -21.38 0.69 5.14
CA GLU A 287 -22.03 -0.57 5.44
C GLU A 287 -22.03 -1.54 4.26
N ILE A 288 -22.41 -1.07 3.07
CA ILE A 288 -22.43 -1.92 1.84
C ILE A 288 -21.02 -2.42 1.52
N ALA A 289 -20.02 -1.55 1.65
CA ALA A 289 -18.63 -1.86 1.32
C ALA A 289 -17.86 -2.56 2.44
N HIS A 290 -18.44 -2.67 3.65
CA HIS A 290 -17.74 -3.14 4.85
C HIS A 290 -16.44 -2.36 5.10
N GLU A 291 -16.52 -1.00 5.04
CA GLU A 291 -15.37 -0.13 5.22
C GLU A 291 -14.98 0.01 6.70
N TYR A 292 -14.42 -1.08 7.22
CA TYR A 292 -13.89 -1.20 8.58
C TYR A 292 -12.43 -1.69 8.55
N GLY A 293 -11.64 -1.25 9.51
CA GLY A 293 -10.24 -1.67 9.62
C GLY A 293 -10.15 -3.17 9.94
N THR A 294 -9.43 -3.94 9.14
CA THR A 294 -9.30 -5.40 9.27
C THR A 294 -8.79 -5.84 10.65
N VAL A 295 -7.90 -5.04 11.26
CA VAL A 295 -7.28 -5.36 12.56
C VAL A 295 -8.01 -4.68 13.72
N THR A 296 -8.43 -3.44 13.53
CA THR A 296 -8.96 -2.59 14.61
C THR A 296 -10.48 -2.53 14.66
N GLY A 297 -11.18 -2.98 13.60
CA GLY A 297 -12.63 -2.83 13.45
C GLY A 297 -13.10 -1.36 13.35
N ARG A 298 -12.18 -0.39 13.30
CA ARG A 298 -12.53 1.03 13.24
C ARG A 298 -13.23 1.37 11.93
N PRO A 299 -14.31 2.16 11.94
CA PRO A 299 -14.94 2.62 10.70
C PRO A 299 -13.95 3.50 9.92
N ARG A 300 -13.83 3.24 8.63
CA ARG A 300 -13.10 4.11 7.71
C ARG A 300 -13.91 5.35 7.40
N ARG A 301 -13.24 6.47 7.24
CA ARG A 301 -13.83 7.69 6.69
C ARG A 301 -14.14 7.45 5.22
N VAL A 302 -15.31 7.85 4.76
CA VAL A 302 -15.81 7.62 3.39
C VAL A 302 -16.15 8.97 2.77
N GLY A 303 -15.86 9.12 1.49
CA GLY A 303 -16.16 10.32 0.71
C GLY A 303 -16.45 10.02 -0.75
N TRP A 304 -16.97 11.01 -1.48
CA TRP A 304 -17.07 10.91 -2.92
C TRP A 304 -15.69 10.78 -3.58
N LEU A 305 -15.64 10.20 -4.76
CA LEU A 305 -14.40 10.14 -5.55
C LEU A 305 -13.85 11.56 -5.74
N ASP A 306 -12.55 11.71 -5.48
CA ASP A 306 -11.81 12.94 -5.67
C ASP A 306 -10.91 12.84 -6.91
N ALA A 307 -11.43 13.31 -8.05
CA ALA A 307 -10.69 13.24 -9.31
C ALA A 307 -9.47 14.19 -9.33
N ARG A 308 -9.46 15.26 -8.51
CA ARG A 308 -8.31 16.16 -8.39
C ARG A 308 -7.14 15.47 -7.70
N ALA A 309 -7.42 14.76 -6.59
CA ALA A 309 -6.41 13.96 -5.90
C ALA A 309 -5.87 12.83 -6.79
N VAL A 310 -6.74 12.13 -7.54
CA VAL A 310 -6.32 11.08 -8.48
C VAL A 310 -5.49 11.65 -9.62
N ARG A 311 -5.86 12.80 -10.19
CA ARG A 311 -5.07 13.48 -11.24
C ARG A 311 -3.70 13.90 -10.73
N TYR A 312 -3.62 14.41 -9.50
CA TYR A 312 -2.35 14.73 -8.85
C TYR A 312 -1.47 13.45 -8.69
N ALA A 313 -2.05 12.37 -8.18
CA ALA A 313 -1.36 11.08 -8.07
C ALA A 313 -0.88 10.53 -9.42
N ALA A 314 -1.68 10.73 -10.49
CA ALA A 314 -1.29 10.36 -11.85
C ALA A 314 -0.07 11.14 -12.33
N GLY A 315 0.04 12.43 -12.01
CA GLY A 315 1.22 13.24 -12.29
C GLY A 315 2.48 12.75 -11.57
N LEU A 316 2.35 12.29 -10.31
CA LEU A 316 3.46 11.78 -9.51
C LEU A 316 4.04 10.45 -10.03
N SER A 317 3.21 9.62 -10.66
CA SER A 317 3.57 8.25 -11.04
C SER A 317 3.45 7.96 -12.53
N SER A 318 2.97 8.91 -13.34
CA SER A 318 2.74 8.74 -14.78
C SER A 318 1.91 7.49 -15.08
N PHE A 319 0.69 7.42 -14.52
CA PHE A 319 -0.18 6.25 -14.74
C PHE A 319 -0.50 6.08 -16.22
N ASP A 320 -0.24 4.89 -16.74
CA ASP A 320 -0.66 4.48 -18.08
C ASP A 320 -2.14 4.15 -18.11
N TYR A 321 -2.65 3.54 -17.01
CA TYR A 321 -4.03 3.09 -16.89
C TYR A 321 -4.56 3.25 -15.46
N LEU A 322 -5.89 3.39 -15.33
CA LEU A 322 -6.59 3.24 -14.06
C LEU A 322 -7.22 1.85 -13.93
N ALA A 323 -7.16 1.30 -12.74
CA ALA A 323 -7.96 0.15 -12.32
C ALA A 323 -9.03 0.64 -11.33
N ILE A 324 -10.28 0.72 -11.79
CA ILE A 324 -11.41 1.13 -10.95
C ILE A 324 -11.89 -0.06 -10.14
N THR A 325 -11.96 0.11 -8.82
CA THR A 325 -12.42 -0.94 -7.91
C THR A 325 -13.72 -0.55 -7.20
N ARG A 326 -14.43 -1.53 -6.68
CA ARG A 326 -15.62 -1.31 -5.85
C ARG A 326 -16.75 -0.54 -6.56
N LEU A 327 -16.86 -0.67 -7.89
CA LEU A 327 -17.93 -0.01 -8.64
C LEU A 327 -19.31 -0.53 -8.22
N ASP A 328 -19.41 -1.82 -7.88
CA ASP A 328 -20.60 -2.52 -7.36
C ASP A 328 -21.17 -1.91 -6.06
N VAL A 329 -20.35 -1.25 -5.28
CA VAL A 329 -20.79 -0.58 -4.02
C VAL A 329 -21.77 0.56 -4.28
N LEU A 330 -21.70 1.15 -5.47
CA LEU A 330 -22.57 2.26 -5.88
C LEU A 330 -23.87 1.79 -6.54
N ASP A 331 -24.10 0.47 -6.65
CA ASP A 331 -25.34 -0.09 -7.13
C ASP A 331 -26.55 0.41 -6.28
N GLY A 332 -27.64 0.74 -6.93
CA GLY A 332 -28.85 1.18 -6.25
C GLY A 332 -28.89 2.66 -5.82
N MET A 333 -27.80 3.41 -5.94
CA MET A 333 -27.80 4.86 -5.68
C MET A 333 -28.60 5.61 -6.74
N ASP A 334 -29.31 6.68 -6.32
CA ASP A 334 -30.02 7.57 -7.22
C ASP A 334 -29.06 8.54 -7.92
N GLU A 335 -28.15 9.10 -7.15
CA GLU A 335 -27.12 10.06 -7.59
C GLU A 335 -25.76 9.71 -7.02
N ILE A 336 -24.72 9.90 -7.85
CA ILE A 336 -23.33 9.70 -7.50
C ILE A 336 -22.57 10.96 -7.89
N LYS A 337 -21.57 11.35 -7.10
CA LYS A 337 -20.81 12.57 -7.34
C LYS A 337 -19.32 12.29 -7.50
N ILE A 338 -18.67 13.09 -8.36
CA ILE A 338 -17.22 13.17 -8.49
C ILE A 338 -16.80 14.58 -8.14
N CYS A 339 -15.83 14.75 -7.24
CA CYS A 339 -15.16 16.01 -7.04
C CYS A 339 -14.27 16.31 -8.23
N VAL A 340 -14.62 17.38 -8.97
CA VAL A 340 -13.92 17.81 -10.18
C VAL A 340 -12.91 18.93 -9.94
N GLY A 341 -12.97 19.58 -8.77
CA GLY A 341 -12.12 20.69 -8.40
C GLY A 341 -12.38 21.15 -6.97
N TYR A 342 -11.63 22.14 -6.56
CA TYR A 342 -11.82 22.85 -5.30
C TYR A 342 -12.00 24.32 -5.56
N GLU A 343 -12.68 25.00 -4.65
CA GLU A 343 -12.77 26.44 -4.62
C GLU A 343 -12.53 26.99 -3.21
N LYS A 344 -12.05 28.22 -3.14
CA LYS A 344 -11.96 28.99 -1.92
C LYS A 344 -12.50 30.38 -2.16
N ASP A 345 -13.43 30.80 -1.30
CA ASP A 345 -14.08 32.13 -1.41
C ASP A 345 -14.70 32.38 -2.81
N GLY A 346 -15.24 31.32 -3.44
CA GLY A 346 -15.83 31.34 -4.77
C GLY A 346 -14.83 31.42 -5.94
N GLN A 347 -13.53 31.23 -5.66
CA GLN A 347 -12.49 31.22 -6.69
C GLN A 347 -11.94 29.78 -6.85
N PRO A 348 -11.75 29.30 -8.08
CA PRO A 348 -11.22 27.96 -8.32
C PRO A 348 -9.76 27.85 -7.86
N VAL A 349 -9.41 26.68 -7.32
CA VAL A 349 -8.05 26.31 -6.92
C VAL A 349 -7.50 25.33 -7.95
N GLU A 350 -6.47 25.74 -8.68
CA GLU A 350 -5.96 24.97 -9.80
C GLU A 350 -5.06 23.79 -9.37
N GLU A 351 -4.23 23.98 -8.33
CA GLU A 351 -3.26 22.98 -7.88
C GLU A 351 -3.77 22.20 -6.67
N TYR A 352 -3.23 20.99 -6.47
CA TYR A 352 -3.44 20.26 -5.22
C TYR A 352 -2.52 20.85 -4.13
N PRO A 353 -3.07 21.43 -3.04
CA PRO A 353 -2.25 22.19 -2.10
C PRO A 353 -1.40 21.29 -1.20
N ALA A 354 -0.16 21.71 -0.93
CA ALA A 354 0.69 21.10 0.07
C ALA A 354 0.35 21.55 1.50
N ASP A 355 -0.21 22.76 1.67
CA ASP A 355 -0.62 23.28 2.98
C ASP A 355 -1.95 22.67 3.41
N LEU A 356 -1.90 21.83 4.47
CA LEU A 356 -3.10 21.15 4.96
C LEU A 356 -4.15 22.07 5.56
N LYS A 357 -3.74 23.17 6.20
CA LYS A 357 -4.71 24.17 6.72
C LYS A 357 -5.45 24.85 5.59
N TYR A 358 -4.75 25.07 4.48
CA TYR A 358 -5.39 25.58 3.28
C TYR A 358 -6.33 24.54 2.67
N LEU A 359 -5.88 23.28 2.55
CA LEU A 359 -6.69 22.18 2.02
C LEU A 359 -8.00 21.96 2.82
N GLU A 360 -7.94 22.09 4.15
CA GLU A 360 -9.12 21.98 5.04
C GLU A 360 -10.15 23.11 4.84
N GLN A 361 -9.75 24.22 4.25
CA GLN A 361 -10.63 25.38 3.98
C GLN A 361 -11.26 25.33 2.59
N LEU A 362 -10.87 24.36 1.77
CA LEU A 362 -11.38 24.24 0.41
C LEU A 362 -12.76 23.61 0.39
N THR A 363 -13.60 24.12 -0.50
CA THR A 363 -14.90 23.56 -0.80
C THR A 363 -14.79 22.68 -2.04
N PRO A 364 -15.14 21.38 -1.98
CA PRO A 364 -15.12 20.53 -3.17
C PRO A 364 -16.25 20.89 -4.13
N VAL A 365 -15.92 21.00 -5.41
CA VAL A 365 -16.86 21.23 -6.51
C VAL A 365 -17.22 19.88 -7.12
N TYR A 366 -18.50 19.59 -7.22
CA TYR A 366 -18.99 18.28 -7.66
C TYR A 366 -19.69 18.34 -9.02
N ARG A 367 -19.41 17.31 -9.84
CA ARG A 367 -20.25 16.92 -10.97
C ARG A 367 -21.12 15.74 -10.52
N THR A 368 -22.44 15.86 -10.72
CA THR A 368 -23.42 14.86 -10.34
C THR A 368 -23.75 13.96 -11.54
N PHE A 369 -23.84 12.65 -11.28
CA PHE A 369 -24.21 11.62 -12.25
C PHE A 369 -25.45 10.90 -11.74
N LYS A 370 -26.30 10.47 -12.68
CA LYS A 370 -27.37 9.53 -12.35
C LYS A 370 -26.75 8.18 -11.98
N GLY A 371 -27.23 7.60 -10.88
CA GLY A 371 -26.86 6.25 -10.52
C GLY A 371 -27.46 5.20 -11.45
N TRP A 372 -27.03 3.97 -11.26
CA TRP A 372 -27.62 2.80 -11.92
C TRP A 372 -28.26 1.91 -10.88
N LYS A 373 -29.52 1.54 -11.06
CA LYS A 373 -30.28 0.72 -10.12
C LYS A 373 -30.24 -0.76 -10.49
N GLN A 374 -29.09 -1.21 -10.95
CA GLN A 374 -28.88 -2.56 -11.45
C GLN A 374 -27.64 -3.16 -10.76
N ASN A 375 -27.77 -4.40 -10.32
CA ASN A 375 -26.62 -5.16 -9.83
C ASN A 375 -25.67 -5.48 -11.01
N ILE A 376 -24.43 -4.99 -10.91
CA ILE A 376 -23.41 -5.17 -11.95
C ILE A 376 -22.46 -6.32 -11.67
N SER A 377 -22.56 -7.00 -10.54
CA SER A 377 -21.58 -8.02 -10.09
C SER A 377 -21.47 -9.23 -11.03
N GLY A 378 -22.48 -9.48 -11.85
CA GLY A 378 -22.51 -10.53 -12.87
C GLY A 378 -21.92 -10.12 -14.23
N ILE A 379 -21.63 -8.84 -14.46
CA ILE A 379 -21.17 -8.32 -15.75
C ILE A 379 -19.68 -8.66 -15.95
N ARG A 380 -19.31 -9.03 -17.17
CA ARG A 380 -17.93 -9.42 -17.54
C ARG A 380 -17.36 -8.65 -18.73
N LYS A 381 -18.19 -7.89 -19.44
CA LYS A 381 -17.77 -7.06 -20.58
C LYS A 381 -18.12 -5.61 -20.31
N TYR A 382 -17.24 -4.70 -20.71
CA TYR A 382 -17.40 -3.28 -20.47
C TYR A 382 -18.67 -2.69 -21.10
N GLU A 383 -18.99 -3.16 -22.30
CA GLU A 383 -20.15 -2.73 -23.09
C GLU A 383 -21.50 -3.15 -22.47
N GLU A 384 -21.49 -4.18 -21.63
CA GLU A 384 -22.66 -4.69 -20.92
C GLU A 384 -22.98 -3.89 -19.63
N LEU A 385 -22.05 -3.03 -19.18
CA LEU A 385 -22.32 -2.14 -18.05
C LEU A 385 -23.49 -1.20 -18.36
N PRO A 386 -24.35 -0.86 -17.37
CA PRO A 386 -25.36 0.16 -17.52
C PRO A 386 -24.78 1.47 -18.07
N GLU A 387 -25.52 2.17 -18.92
CA GLU A 387 -25.09 3.43 -19.54
C GLU A 387 -24.58 4.43 -18.50
N ASN A 388 -25.31 4.61 -17.38
CA ASN A 388 -24.90 5.52 -16.31
C ASN A 388 -23.60 5.04 -15.61
N ALA A 389 -23.37 3.74 -15.48
CA ALA A 389 -22.13 3.21 -14.90
C ALA A 389 -20.93 3.47 -15.83
N ARG A 390 -21.12 3.27 -17.15
CA ARG A 390 -20.10 3.62 -18.16
C ARG A 390 -19.81 5.11 -18.13
N ALA A 391 -20.84 5.96 -18.16
CA ALA A 391 -20.68 7.42 -18.11
C ALA A 391 -19.90 7.88 -16.87
N TYR A 392 -20.12 7.23 -15.71
CA TYR A 392 -19.35 7.49 -14.48
C TYR A 392 -17.88 7.10 -14.64
N VAL A 393 -17.59 5.91 -15.14
CA VAL A 393 -16.22 5.40 -15.38
C VAL A 393 -15.47 6.25 -16.41
N GLU A 394 -16.15 6.61 -17.52
CA GLU A 394 -15.59 7.48 -18.56
C GLU A 394 -15.27 8.88 -18.04
N ALA A 395 -16.13 9.44 -17.19
CA ALA A 395 -15.86 10.72 -16.54
C ALA A 395 -14.64 10.67 -15.63
N ILE A 396 -14.38 9.56 -14.94
CA ILE A 396 -13.14 9.41 -14.15
C ILE A 396 -11.92 9.49 -15.08
N SER A 397 -11.95 8.79 -16.23
CA SER A 397 -10.89 8.86 -17.23
C SER A 397 -10.69 10.27 -17.78
N GLU A 398 -11.77 10.93 -18.16
CA GLU A 398 -11.76 12.32 -18.67
C GLU A 398 -11.12 13.30 -17.64
N LEU A 399 -11.60 13.26 -16.40
CA LEU A 399 -11.19 14.19 -15.34
C LEU A 399 -9.75 13.97 -14.87
N THR A 400 -9.29 12.73 -14.89
CA THR A 400 -7.93 12.38 -14.47
C THR A 400 -6.92 12.46 -15.60
N GLY A 401 -7.36 12.37 -16.85
CA GLY A 401 -6.52 12.30 -18.04
C GLY A 401 -5.86 10.94 -18.23
N VAL A 402 -6.34 9.88 -17.55
CA VAL A 402 -5.76 8.53 -17.59
C VAL A 402 -6.79 7.53 -18.11
N PRO A 403 -6.47 6.71 -19.12
CA PRO A 403 -7.40 5.72 -19.67
C PRO A 403 -7.70 4.60 -18.67
N ILE A 404 -8.90 4.00 -18.78
CA ILE A 404 -9.29 2.87 -17.96
C ILE A 404 -8.71 1.57 -18.54
N GLY A 405 -8.02 0.80 -17.71
CA GLY A 405 -7.49 -0.51 -18.05
C GLY A 405 -8.30 -1.67 -17.45
N ILE A 406 -8.80 -1.49 -16.23
CA ILE A 406 -9.54 -2.53 -15.49
C ILE A 406 -10.72 -1.90 -14.74
N VAL A 407 -11.86 -2.62 -14.72
CA VAL A 407 -13.02 -2.28 -13.87
C VAL A 407 -13.40 -3.50 -13.04
N SER A 408 -13.40 -3.35 -11.72
CA SER A 408 -13.83 -4.38 -10.78
C SER A 408 -15.27 -4.14 -10.33
N VAL A 409 -16.11 -5.13 -10.55
CA VAL A 409 -17.57 -5.13 -10.29
C VAL A 409 -17.98 -6.05 -9.15
N GLY A 410 -17.05 -6.37 -8.25
CA GLY A 410 -17.27 -7.20 -7.08
C GLY A 410 -15.97 -7.67 -6.44
N PRO A 411 -16.03 -8.40 -5.31
CA PRO A 411 -14.84 -8.79 -4.54
C PRO A 411 -14.02 -9.93 -5.16
N SER A 412 -14.64 -10.85 -5.92
CA SER A 412 -13.94 -12.01 -6.46
C SER A 412 -13.14 -11.68 -7.71
N ARG A 413 -12.11 -12.51 -8.00
CA ARG A 413 -11.24 -12.36 -9.17
C ARG A 413 -12.03 -12.33 -10.49
N GLU A 414 -13.03 -13.20 -10.60
CA GLU A 414 -13.87 -13.34 -11.81
C GLU A 414 -14.74 -12.10 -12.06
N GLN A 415 -14.93 -11.26 -11.05
CA GLN A 415 -15.67 -9.99 -11.13
C GLN A 415 -14.76 -8.84 -11.56
N THR A 416 -13.92 -9.11 -12.54
CA THR A 416 -12.96 -8.17 -13.13
C THR A 416 -13.18 -8.07 -14.63
N ILE A 417 -13.45 -6.85 -15.09
CA ILE A 417 -13.57 -6.53 -16.50
C ILE A 417 -12.24 -5.94 -16.96
N VAL A 418 -11.58 -6.59 -17.90
CA VAL A 418 -10.34 -6.10 -18.51
C VAL A 418 -10.70 -5.30 -19.76
N VAL A 419 -10.36 -4.03 -19.76
CA VAL A 419 -10.54 -3.12 -20.90
C VAL A 419 -9.26 -3.07 -21.74
N LYS A 420 -8.10 -3.21 -21.06
CA LYS A 420 -6.77 -3.24 -21.70
C LYS A 420 -5.93 -4.36 -21.13
N GLU A 421 -5.49 -5.27 -21.98
CA GLU A 421 -4.52 -6.32 -21.61
C GLU A 421 -3.14 -5.70 -21.30
N VAL A 422 -2.45 -6.25 -20.29
CA VAL A 422 -1.19 -5.72 -19.74
C VAL A 422 0.00 -6.61 -20.08
N PHE A 423 -0.22 -7.94 -20.14
CA PHE A 423 0.77 -8.98 -20.43
C PHE A 423 0.37 -9.75 -21.68
#